data_5d8b65b5e751ba56cf0d1778f5a6120f
#
_entry.id   5d8b65b5e751ba56cf0d1778f5a6120f
#
_cell.length_a   1.000
_cell.length_b   1.000
_cell.length_c   1.000
_cell.angle_alpha   90.00
_cell.angle_beta   90.00
_cell.angle_gamma   90.00
#
_symmetry.space_group_name_H-M   'P 1'
#
loop_
_entity.id
_entity.type
_entity.pdbx_description
1 polymer ?
#
loop_
_entity_poly.entity_id
_entity_poly.type
_entity_poly.pdbx_seq_one_letter_code
_entity_poly.pdbx_strand_id
1 'polypeptide(L)'
;NHAGRMRMYDIDQHIVVKVHGDNGLVGYGNYEDNPRPVPQAEIDALIGTNPFDYLLNNFHMALGMALYDLMGKHVGVPAYKLMGQKVRDAVPCAAWTRPCPPEVFAGEIQRAVDQGYRVFKMHSDARYDVIEQTRAAEKVAPPGFKLHWDLNHNRTLGTILPIVAELEKSPIVGFLEDPLVWSDIDGWRTLREKTKIPLVMHVPQLGGIQEVIRGVADIYMIGGRIGDTLTSGFAYGKANIQCLIQQSGNTLMKALTLHQAAVLPTASAHIVNIDDQFESDIAEKIPVVEGFSPVPEGPGLGVEVDEEALAQAAARAHLPRYDYIGVVHFAGGHKAYSLGSPNINSLTGTEEGRLQGLNFEYWTDDGSAEYARILKRLQEEGPFIES
;
A
#
# COMPACT_ATOMS: atom_id res chain seq x y z
N ASN A 1 2.24 15.27 -7.71
CA ASN A 1 1.24 14.23 -7.92
C ASN A 1 -0.15 14.88 -8.02
N HIS A 2 -0.84 14.75 -9.16
CA HIS A 2 -2.15 15.35 -9.37
C HIS A 2 -3.23 14.74 -8.47
N ALA A 3 -3.18 13.42 -8.27
CA ALA A 3 -4.06 12.72 -7.36
C ALA A 3 -3.77 13.06 -5.89
N GLY A 4 -2.53 13.41 -5.55
CA GLY A 4 -2.09 13.76 -4.20
C GLY A 4 -2.78 14.97 -3.57
N ARG A 5 -3.35 15.85 -4.38
CA ARG A 5 -4.14 16.98 -3.90
C ARG A 5 -5.43 16.57 -3.20
N MET A 6 -5.89 15.35 -3.44
CA MET A 6 -7.15 14.84 -2.89
C MET A 6 -7.04 14.29 -1.47
N ARG A 7 -5.84 14.20 -0.90
CA ARG A 7 -5.54 13.84 0.52
C ARG A 7 -6.48 12.80 1.14
N MET A 8 -6.62 11.67 0.46
CA MET A 8 -7.49 10.61 0.96
C MET A 8 -6.88 9.81 2.11
N TYR A 9 -5.55 9.78 2.20
CA TYR A 9 -4.78 9.05 3.22
C TYR A 9 -3.69 9.96 3.78
N ASP A 10 -3.50 9.94 5.09
CA ASP A 10 -2.41 10.62 5.78
C ASP A 10 -1.15 9.76 5.69
N ILE A 11 -0.48 9.77 4.53
CA ILE A 11 0.83 9.13 4.35
C ILE A 11 1.99 10.09 4.52
N ASP A 12 1.72 11.29 4.99
CA ASP A 12 2.70 12.34 5.23
C ASP A 12 3.30 12.28 6.65
N GLN A 13 2.80 11.40 7.50
CA GLN A 13 3.32 11.18 8.85
C GLN A 13 4.11 9.88 8.91
N HIS A 14 5.37 9.99 9.35
CA HIS A 14 6.27 8.87 9.49
C HIS A 14 6.92 8.85 10.87
N ILE A 15 7.24 7.64 11.35
CA ILE A 15 8.15 7.44 12.46
C ILE A 15 9.50 7.02 11.89
N VAL A 16 10.57 7.67 12.33
CA VAL A 16 11.95 7.20 12.12
C VAL A 16 12.54 6.82 13.48
N VAL A 17 13.05 5.60 13.55
CA VAL A 17 13.70 5.05 14.74
C VAL A 17 15.20 4.96 14.48
N LYS A 18 16.00 5.44 15.45
CA LYS A 18 17.45 5.26 15.49
C LYS A 18 17.81 4.32 16.64
N VAL A 19 18.48 3.23 16.34
CA VAL A 19 19.02 2.32 17.34
C VAL A 19 20.53 2.50 17.40
N HIS A 20 21.05 2.90 18.57
CA HIS A 20 22.46 3.13 18.80
C HIS A 20 23.11 1.89 19.41
N GLY A 21 24.11 1.33 18.74
CA GLY A 21 24.96 0.29 19.29
C GLY A 21 26.06 0.86 20.20
N ASP A 22 26.55 0.04 21.12
CA ASP A 22 27.69 0.38 21.99
C ASP A 22 29.02 0.57 21.26
N ASN A 23 29.08 0.12 20.03
CA ASN A 23 30.21 0.29 19.07
C ASN A 23 30.14 1.58 18.24
N GLY A 24 29.16 2.47 18.51
CA GLY A 24 28.97 3.73 17.82
C GLY A 24 28.22 3.64 16.48
N LEU A 25 27.83 2.46 16.03
CA LEU A 25 26.98 2.30 14.85
C LEU A 25 25.54 2.70 15.14
N VAL A 26 24.85 3.18 14.10
CA VAL A 26 23.44 3.55 14.17
C VAL A 26 22.67 2.80 13.10
N GLY A 27 21.64 2.08 13.53
CA GLY A 27 20.65 1.48 12.66
C GLY A 27 19.41 2.36 12.53
N TYR A 28 18.86 2.43 11.32
CA TYR A 28 17.68 3.25 11.00
C TYR A 28 16.51 2.38 10.60
N GLY A 29 15.32 2.81 11.03
CA GLY A 29 14.08 2.21 10.58
C GLY A 29 12.98 3.24 10.41
N ASN A 30 12.07 2.97 9.51
CA ASN A 30 10.95 3.84 9.17
C ASN A 30 9.66 3.05 9.20
N TYR A 31 8.58 3.71 9.55
CA TYR A 31 7.23 3.21 9.36
C TYR A 31 6.31 4.37 9.04
N GLU A 32 5.49 4.21 8.02
CA GLU A 32 4.37 5.12 7.76
C GLU A 32 3.15 4.68 8.53
N ASP A 33 2.12 5.47 8.40
CA ASP A 33 0.76 5.21 8.86
C ASP A 33 0.52 5.53 10.32
N ASN A 34 -0.26 6.58 10.49
CA ASN A 34 -0.89 6.99 11.74
C ASN A 34 0.02 6.70 12.95
N PRO A 35 1.07 7.51 13.16
CA PRO A 35 2.28 7.13 13.86
C PRO A 35 1.96 6.61 15.25
N ARG A 36 1.87 5.31 15.38
CA ARG A 36 1.84 4.68 16.70
C ARG A 36 3.26 4.71 17.24
N PRO A 37 3.48 5.26 18.41
CA PRO A 37 4.80 5.24 19.03
C PRO A 37 5.27 3.79 19.21
N VAL A 38 6.58 3.57 19.11
CA VAL A 38 7.15 2.27 19.45
C VAL A 38 6.76 1.93 20.90
N PRO A 39 6.20 0.76 21.17
CA PRO A 39 5.83 0.37 22.54
C PRO A 39 7.03 0.42 23.48
N GLN A 40 6.91 1.08 24.62
CA GLN A 40 8.00 1.22 25.60
C GLN A 40 8.54 -0.15 26.04
N ALA A 41 7.66 -1.14 26.18
CA ALA A 41 8.07 -2.51 26.55
C ALA A 41 9.00 -3.16 25.52
N GLU A 42 8.85 -2.84 24.21
CA GLU A 42 9.77 -3.34 23.18
C GLU A 42 11.14 -2.64 23.27
N ILE A 43 11.14 -1.35 23.58
CA ILE A 43 12.39 -0.59 23.81
C ILE A 43 13.13 -1.14 25.03
N ASP A 44 12.43 -1.30 26.16
CA ASP A 44 13.01 -1.80 27.41
C ASP A 44 13.57 -3.21 27.27
N ALA A 45 12.93 -4.06 26.46
CA ALA A 45 13.37 -5.42 26.18
C ALA A 45 14.69 -5.48 25.39
N LEU A 46 15.04 -4.41 24.66
CA LEU A 46 16.21 -4.38 23.77
C LEU A 46 17.42 -3.70 24.38
N ILE A 47 17.25 -2.79 25.36
CA ILE A 47 18.36 -2.06 25.95
C ILE A 47 19.33 -3.00 26.63
N GLY A 48 20.62 -2.95 26.25
CA GLY A 48 21.68 -3.77 26.80
C GLY A 48 21.69 -5.23 26.35
N THR A 49 20.86 -5.60 25.35
CA THR A 49 20.82 -6.95 24.78
C THR A 49 21.63 -7.05 23.49
N ASN A 50 21.84 -8.27 23.01
CA ASN A 50 22.46 -8.52 21.72
C ASN A 50 21.37 -8.56 20.62
N PRO A 51 21.37 -7.65 19.63
CA PRO A 51 20.34 -7.63 18.57
C PRO A 51 20.27 -8.92 17.75
N PHE A 52 21.33 -9.72 17.67
CA PHE A 52 21.34 -11.02 16.98
C PHE A 52 20.45 -12.08 17.64
N ASP A 53 20.02 -11.89 18.88
CA ASP A 53 19.07 -12.77 19.55
C ASP A 53 17.63 -12.61 19.01
N TYR A 54 17.39 -11.59 18.14
CA TYR A 54 16.08 -11.18 17.66
C TYR A 54 15.94 -11.26 16.14
N LEU A 55 16.59 -12.20 15.45
CA LEU A 55 16.55 -12.30 13.98
C LEU A 55 15.14 -12.50 13.40
N LEU A 56 14.24 -13.20 14.08
CA LEU A 56 12.84 -13.34 13.67
C LEU A 56 11.90 -12.51 14.55
N ASN A 57 12.30 -11.28 14.84
CA ASN A 57 11.52 -10.41 15.72
C ASN A 57 10.20 -9.98 15.09
N ASN A 58 9.21 -9.81 15.96
CA ASN A 58 7.92 -9.21 15.66
C ASN A 58 7.72 -7.88 16.43
N PHE A 59 8.78 -7.10 16.57
CA PHE A 59 8.72 -5.74 17.11
C PHE A 59 7.99 -4.79 16.17
N HIS A 60 7.73 -3.59 16.67
CA HIS A 60 7.28 -2.49 15.84
C HIS A 60 8.16 -2.38 14.57
N MET A 61 7.55 -2.21 13.42
CA MET A 61 8.26 -2.33 12.13
C MET A 61 9.51 -1.43 12.05
N ALA A 62 9.42 -0.16 12.44
CA ALA A 62 10.57 0.74 12.42
C ALA A 62 11.70 0.26 13.35
N LEU A 63 11.36 -0.32 14.50
CA LEU A 63 12.34 -0.85 15.43
C LEU A 63 13.01 -2.12 14.89
N GLY A 64 12.21 -3.07 14.37
CA GLY A 64 12.73 -4.28 13.74
C GLY A 64 13.64 -3.98 12.55
N MET A 65 13.24 -3.02 11.71
CA MET A 65 14.07 -2.55 10.58
C MET A 65 15.39 -1.97 11.04
N ALA A 66 15.37 -1.09 12.06
CA ALA A 66 16.59 -0.49 12.61
C ALA A 66 17.56 -1.52 13.18
N LEU A 67 17.05 -2.62 13.78
CA LEU A 67 17.88 -3.73 14.25
C LEU A 67 18.59 -4.45 13.08
N TYR A 68 17.87 -4.73 11.99
CA TYR A 68 18.49 -5.37 10.82
C TYR A 68 19.52 -4.46 10.14
N ASP A 69 19.27 -3.16 10.10
CA ASP A 69 20.24 -2.18 9.59
C ASP A 69 21.50 -2.16 10.47
N LEU A 70 21.33 -2.07 11.81
CA LEU A 70 22.43 -2.09 12.75
C LEU A 70 23.25 -3.38 12.68
N MET A 71 22.59 -4.54 12.68
CA MET A 71 23.25 -5.85 12.62
C MET A 71 24.04 -6.02 11.31
N GLY A 72 23.43 -5.65 10.18
CA GLY A 72 24.08 -5.74 8.89
C GLY A 72 25.31 -4.82 8.79
N LYS A 73 25.20 -3.59 9.30
CA LYS A 73 26.34 -2.66 9.43
C LYS A 73 27.46 -3.21 10.33
N HIS A 74 27.07 -3.82 11.44
CA HIS A 74 28.05 -4.39 12.39
C HIS A 74 28.89 -5.51 11.76
N VAL A 75 28.26 -6.42 11.02
CA VAL A 75 28.98 -7.53 10.38
C VAL A 75 29.42 -7.24 8.94
N GLY A 76 29.15 -6.04 8.42
CA GLY A 76 29.56 -5.61 7.09
C GLY A 76 28.85 -6.32 5.93
N VAL A 77 27.59 -6.71 6.11
CA VAL A 77 26.81 -7.43 5.09
C VAL A 77 25.44 -6.80 4.88
N PRO A 78 24.84 -6.96 3.66
CA PRO A 78 23.46 -6.56 3.41
C PRO A 78 22.48 -7.31 4.33
N ALA A 79 21.39 -6.65 4.71
CA ALA A 79 20.38 -7.19 5.63
C ALA A 79 19.78 -8.54 5.18
N TYR A 80 19.63 -8.77 3.88
CA TYR A 80 19.10 -10.05 3.38
C TYR A 80 19.93 -11.26 3.82
N LYS A 81 21.25 -11.12 4.03
CA LYS A 81 22.11 -12.22 4.49
C LYS A 81 21.80 -12.66 5.93
N LEU A 82 21.15 -11.82 6.70
CA LEU A 82 20.62 -12.15 8.02
C LEU A 82 19.23 -12.81 7.96
N MET A 83 18.55 -12.74 6.80
CA MET A 83 17.20 -13.26 6.61
C MET A 83 17.19 -14.62 5.91
N GLY A 84 18.18 -14.90 5.04
CA GLY A 84 18.26 -16.15 4.31
C GLY A 84 19.20 -16.10 3.11
N GLN A 85 19.11 -17.14 2.29
CA GLN A 85 19.87 -17.21 1.06
C GLN A 85 19.19 -16.38 -0.02
N LYS A 86 19.93 -15.51 -0.68
CA LYS A 86 19.47 -14.72 -1.82
C LYS A 86 19.07 -15.62 -2.99
N VAL A 87 17.88 -15.43 -3.53
CA VAL A 87 17.34 -16.16 -4.69
C VAL A 87 17.08 -15.26 -5.91
N ARG A 88 17.18 -13.93 -5.76
CA ARG A 88 17.07 -12.96 -6.86
C ARG A 88 17.84 -11.68 -6.59
N ASP A 89 18.32 -11.04 -7.67
CA ASP A 89 19.13 -9.80 -7.61
C ASP A 89 18.28 -8.54 -7.80
N ALA A 90 17.08 -8.68 -8.36
CA ALA A 90 16.13 -7.60 -8.57
C ALA A 90 14.70 -8.08 -8.30
N VAL A 91 13.84 -7.17 -7.89
CA VAL A 91 12.48 -7.44 -7.45
C VAL A 91 11.50 -6.61 -8.27
N PRO A 92 10.41 -7.19 -8.80
CA PRO A 92 9.36 -6.44 -9.46
C PRO A 92 8.70 -5.44 -8.48
N CYS A 93 8.44 -4.21 -8.95
CA CYS A 93 7.84 -3.15 -8.15
C CYS A 93 6.59 -2.60 -8.81
N ALA A 94 5.57 -2.29 -8.00
CA ALA A 94 4.39 -1.57 -8.44
C ALA A 94 4.46 -0.10 -8.04
N ALA A 95 4.06 0.78 -8.97
CA ALA A 95 3.70 2.15 -8.64
C ALA A 95 2.32 2.17 -7.97
N TRP A 96 2.00 3.30 -7.35
CA TRP A 96 0.72 3.48 -6.68
C TRP A 96 0.21 4.92 -6.83
N THR A 97 -1.09 5.11 -6.70
CA THR A 97 -1.71 6.42 -6.47
C THR A 97 -3.01 6.28 -5.69
N ARG A 98 -3.57 7.41 -5.27
CA ARG A 98 -4.89 7.48 -4.65
C ARG A 98 -5.98 7.34 -5.69
N PRO A 99 -7.20 6.86 -5.33
CA PRO A 99 -8.35 6.91 -6.21
C PRO A 99 -8.55 8.29 -6.82
N CYS A 100 -8.75 8.33 -8.13
CA CYS A 100 -8.84 9.57 -8.91
C CYS A 100 -9.69 9.35 -10.18
N PRO A 101 -10.15 10.44 -10.83
CA PRO A 101 -10.87 10.34 -12.10
C PRO A 101 -10.08 9.59 -13.18
N PRO A 102 -10.76 8.97 -14.16
CA PRO A 102 -10.11 8.18 -15.21
C PRO A 102 -9.00 8.91 -15.97
N GLU A 103 -9.21 10.19 -16.29
CA GLU A 103 -8.21 11.02 -16.99
C GLU A 103 -6.98 11.31 -16.14
N VAL A 104 -7.16 11.51 -14.84
CA VAL A 104 -6.04 11.69 -13.89
C VAL A 104 -5.31 10.36 -13.72
N PHE A 105 -6.05 9.25 -13.65
CA PHE A 105 -5.46 7.92 -13.56
C PHE A 105 -4.59 7.58 -14.77
N ALA A 106 -5.04 7.90 -15.99
CA ALA A 106 -4.21 7.74 -17.19
C ALA A 106 -2.90 8.54 -17.10
N GLY A 107 -2.93 9.76 -16.54
CA GLY A 107 -1.72 10.55 -16.28
C GLY A 107 -0.78 9.92 -15.25
N GLU A 108 -1.33 9.31 -14.18
CA GLU A 108 -0.54 8.58 -13.18
C GLU A 108 0.09 7.30 -13.76
N ILE A 109 -0.62 6.59 -14.64
CA ILE A 109 -0.04 5.45 -15.38
C ILE A 109 1.13 5.91 -16.25
N GLN A 110 0.98 7.01 -17.02
CA GLN A 110 2.07 7.55 -17.82
C GLN A 110 3.26 7.95 -16.96
N ARG A 111 3.04 8.63 -15.82
CA ARG A 111 4.09 8.95 -14.85
C ARG A 111 4.84 7.70 -14.39
N ALA A 112 4.12 6.64 -14.04
CA ALA A 112 4.73 5.39 -13.58
C ALA A 112 5.56 4.72 -14.69
N VAL A 113 5.06 4.72 -15.93
CA VAL A 113 5.79 4.21 -17.10
C VAL A 113 7.08 4.98 -17.32
N ASP A 114 7.04 6.32 -17.24
CA ASP A 114 8.21 7.20 -17.39
C ASP A 114 9.25 6.97 -16.28
N GLN A 115 8.80 6.57 -15.09
CA GLN A 115 9.63 6.18 -13.95
C GLN A 115 10.13 4.72 -14.00
N GLY A 116 9.81 3.99 -15.06
CA GLY A 116 10.29 2.62 -15.28
C GLY A 116 9.39 1.51 -14.74
N TYR A 117 8.25 1.81 -14.14
CA TYR A 117 7.33 0.80 -13.63
C TYR A 117 6.59 0.04 -14.74
N ARG A 118 6.24 -1.22 -14.46
CA ARG A 118 5.45 -2.10 -15.33
C ARG A 118 4.21 -2.67 -14.64
N VAL A 119 4.05 -2.41 -13.37
CA VAL A 119 2.86 -2.73 -12.57
C VAL A 119 2.37 -1.48 -11.85
N PHE A 120 1.06 -1.31 -11.78
CA PHE A 120 0.43 -0.21 -11.06
C PHE A 120 -0.66 -0.75 -10.14
N LYS A 121 -0.53 -0.52 -8.83
CA LYS A 121 -1.59 -0.84 -7.86
C LYS A 121 -2.50 0.37 -7.67
N MET A 122 -3.80 0.14 -7.59
CA MET A 122 -4.81 1.16 -7.36
C MET A 122 -5.95 0.58 -6.52
N HIS A 123 -6.42 1.34 -5.55
CA HIS A 123 -7.67 1.04 -4.86
C HIS A 123 -8.86 1.45 -5.71
N SER A 124 -9.84 0.58 -5.87
CA SER A 124 -11.15 0.98 -6.39
C SER A 124 -11.86 1.85 -5.35
N ASP A 125 -12.76 2.69 -5.80
CA ASP A 125 -13.50 3.60 -4.93
C ASP A 125 -14.88 3.89 -5.54
N ALA A 126 -15.91 4.00 -4.70
CA ALA A 126 -17.28 4.24 -5.14
C ALA A 126 -17.48 5.54 -5.95
N ARG A 127 -16.54 6.48 -5.82
CA ARG A 127 -16.56 7.76 -6.55
C ARG A 127 -16.21 7.63 -8.02
N TYR A 128 -15.55 6.54 -8.43
CA TYR A 128 -15.04 6.36 -9.78
C TYR A 128 -15.40 4.99 -10.33
N ASP A 129 -15.68 4.93 -11.62
CA ASP A 129 -15.95 3.68 -12.32
C ASP A 129 -14.61 2.97 -12.62
N VAL A 130 -14.39 1.83 -11.97
CA VAL A 130 -13.19 1.01 -12.14
C VAL A 130 -13.01 0.52 -13.59
N ILE A 131 -14.11 0.36 -14.32
CA ILE A 131 -14.09 -0.06 -15.73
C ILE A 131 -13.64 1.11 -16.62
N GLU A 132 -14.16 2.33 -16.38
CA GLU A 132 -13.71 3.54 -17.08
C GLU A 132 -12.26 3.87 -16.78
N GLN A 133 -11.83 3.74 -15.52
CA GLN A 133 -10.42 3.91 -15.12
C GLN A 133 -9.52 2.90 -15.85
N THR A 134 -9.93 1.63 -15.93
CA THR A 134 -9.19 0.59 -16.65
C THR A 134 -9.06 0.93 -18.14
N ARG A 135 -10.15 1.35 -18.79
CA ARG A 135 -10.14 1.77 -20.19
C ARG A 135 -9.27 3.00 -20.46
N ALA A 136 -9.23 3.93 -19.51
CA ALA A 136 -8.37 5.11 -19.61
C ALA A 136 -6.88 4.73 -19.48
N ALA A 137 -6.55 3.86 -18.52
CA ALA A 137 -5.20 3.34 -18.33
C ALA A 137 -4.71 2.53 -19.55
N GLU A 138 -5.56 1.71 -20.15
CA GLU A 138 -5.23 0.87 -21.32
C GLU A 138 -4.78 1.69 -22.52
N LYS A 139 -5.28 2.93 -22.67
CA LYS A 139 -4.90 3.80 -23.80
C LYS A 139 -3.45 4.28 -23.74
N VAL A 140 -2.85 4.31 -22.55
CA VAL A 140 -1.49 4.84 -22.33
C VAL A 140 -0.51 3.78 -21.85
N ALA A 141 -1.01 2.63 -21.39
CA ALA A 141 -0.19 1.54 -20.90
C ALA A 141 0.60 0.87 -22.04
N PRO A 142 1.93 0.67 -21.90
CA PRO A 142 2.71 -0.05 -22.89
C PRO A 142 2.40 -1.56 -22.86
N PRO A 143 2.76 -2.30 -23.92
CA PRO A 143 2.62 -3.75 -23.94
C PRO A 143 3.26 -4.42 -22.72
N GLY A 144 2.55 -5.35 -22.10
CA GLY A 144 3.01 -6.07 -20.91
C GLY A 144 2.78 -5.36 -19.58
N PHE A 145 2.31 -4.12 -19.59
CA PHE A 145 1.92 -3.41 -18.37
C PHE A 145 0.75 -4.10 -17.67
N LYS A 146 0.74 -4.09 -16.32
CA LYS A 146 -0.30 -4.73 -15.51
C LYS A 146 -0.89 -3.79 -14.47
N LEU A 147 -2.23 -3.80 -14.38
CA LEU A 147 -2.97 -3.20 -13.27
C LEU A 147 -3.18 -4.23 -12.17
N HIS A 148 -3.00 -3.81 -10.94
CA HIS A 148 -3.37 -4.50 -9.73
C HIS A 148 -4.50 -3.70 -9.07
N TRP A 149 -5.74 -4.15 -9.26
CA TRP A 149 -6.90 -3.56 -8.64
C TRP A 149 -7.12 -4.11 -7.24
N ASP A 150 -7.14 -3.23 -6.24
CA ASP A 150 -7.57 -3.53 -4.88
C ASP A 150 -9.04 -3.14 -4.73
N LEU A 151 -9.87 -4.13 -4.47
CA LEU A 151 -11.33 -4.01 -4.40
C LEU A 151 -11.85 -3.89 -2.95
N ASN A 152 -10.94 -3.70 -1.98
CA ASN A 152 -11.18 -3.31 -0.58
C ASN A 152 -12.16 -4.21 0.20
N HIS A 153 -12.24 -5.50 -0.12
CA HIS A 153 -12.98 -6.56 0.61
C HIS A 153 -14.45 -6.24 0.99
N ASN A 154 -15.15 -5.44 0.22
CA ASN A 154 -16.49 -4.94 0.59
C ASN A 154 -17.63 -5.36 -0.35
N ARG A 155 -17.40 -6.31 -1.25
CA ARG A 155 -18.40 -6.78 -2.20
C ARG A 155 -18.91 -8.19 -1.87
N THR A 156 -20.03 -8.56 -2.48
CA THR A 156 -20.55 -9.93 -2.51
C THR A 156 -20.24 -10.58 -3.84
N LEU A 157 -20.31 -11.92 -3.89
CA LEU A 157 -20.09 -12.66 -5.13
C LEU A 157 -21.04 -12.19 -6.26
N GLY A 158 -22.29 -11.87 -5.93
CA GLY A 158 -23.26 -11.39 -6.92
C GLY A 158 -22.93 -10.02 -7.51
N THR A 159 -22.37 -9.11 -6.71
CA THR A 159 -22.01 -7.76 -7.16
C THR A 159 -20.68 -7.71 -7.90
N ILE A 160 -19.72 -8.55 -7.53
CA ILE A 160 -18.38 -8.52 -8.13
C ILE A 160 -18.31 -9.25 -9.49
N LEU A 161 -19.08 -10.31 -9.70
CA LEU A 161 -19.01 -11.11 -10.93
C LEU A 161 -19.21 -10.29 -12.22
N PRO A 162 -20.21 -9.39 -12.33
CA PRO A 162 -20.37 -8.54 -13.52
C PRO A 162 -19.17 -7.61 -13.76
N ILE A 163 -18.58 -7.08 -12.68
CA ILE A 163 -17.42 -6.17 -12.75
C ILE A 163 -16.20 -6.95 -13.24
N VAL A 164 -15.93 -8.12 -12.68
CA VAL A 164 -14.81 -8.98 -13.09
C VAL A 164 -14.95 -9.39 -14.55
N ALA A 165 -16.16 -9.74 -15.02
CA ALA A 165 -16.40 -10.08 -16.41
C ALA A 165 -16.09 -8.93 -17.38
N GLU A 166 -16.25 -7.66 -16.97
CA GLU A 166 -15.82 -6.50 -17.76
C GLU A 166 -14.32 -6.28 -17.68
N LEU A 167 -13.70 -6.41 -16.48
CA LEU A 167 -12.27 -6.26 -16.29
C LEU A 167 -11.45 -7.31 -17.05
N GLU A 168 -11.96 -8.53 -17.19
CA GLU A 168 -11.32 -9.61 -17.98
C GLU A 168 -11.16 -9.29 -19.47
N LYS A 169 -11.93 -8.34 -20.00
CA LYS A 169 -11.81 -7.90 -21.40
C LYS A 169 -10.55 -7.07 -21.64
N SER A 170 -9.97 -6.51 -20.59
CA SER A 170 -8.76 -5.68 -20.68
C SER A 170 -7.50 -6.51 -20.44
N PRO A 171 -6.55 -6.54 -21.39
CA PRO A 171 -5.33 -7.33 -21.26
C PRO A 171 -4.35 -6.80 -20.19
N ILE A 172 -4.54 -5.57 -19.73
CA ILE A 172 -3.68 -4.97 -18.71
C ILE A 172 -4.12 -5.29 -17.28
N VAL A 173 -5.34 -5.79 -17.03
CA VAL A 173 -5.74 -6.22 -15.69
C VAL A 173 -5.02 -7.51 -15.32
N GLY A 174 -4.12 -7.42 -14.36
CA GLY A 174 -3.22 -8.51 -13.98
C GLY A 174 -3.57 -9.16 -12.65
N PHE A 175 -4.20 -8.42 -11.73
CA PHE A 175 -4.46 -8.88 -10.37
C PHE A 175 -5.74 -8.24 -9.80
N LEU A 176 -6.47 -9.02 -9.00
CA LEU A 176 -7.62 -8.54 -8.22
C LEU A 176 -7.37 -8.82 -6.74
N GLU A 177 -7.09 -7.77 -5.98
CA GLU A 177 -6.92 -7.86 -4.53
C GLU A 177 -8.25 -7.63 -3.84
N ASP A 178 -8.53 -8.47 -2.85
CA ASP A 178 -9.66 -8.36 -1.93
C ASP A 178 -11.01 -8.11 -2.63
N PRO A 179 -11.38 -8.92 -3.64
CA PRO A 179 -12.64 -8.74 -4.37
C PRO A 179 -13.89 -9.00 -3.52
N LEU A 180 -13.77 -9.75 -2.44
CA LEU A 180 -14.84 -10.13 -1.51
C LEU A 180 -14.41 -9.90 -0.07
N VAL A 181 -15.36 -9.86 0.86
CA VAL A 181 -15.04 -9.87 2.29
C VAL A 181 -14.17 -11.08 2.63
N TRP A 182 -13.15 -10.89 3.46
CA TRP A 182 -12.15 -11.93 3.75
C TRP A 182 -12.72 -13.20 4.37
N SER A 183 -13.84 -13.09 5.10
CA SER A 183 -14.50 -14.24 5.75
C SER A 183 -15.35 -15.08 4.81
N ASP A 184 -15.65 -14.63 3.58
CA ASP A 184 -16.46 -15.37 2.60
C ASP A 184 -15.60 -16.39 1.82
N ILE A 185 -15.08 -17.40 2.52
CA ILE A 185 -14.18 -18.40 1.97
C ILE A 185 -14.77 -19.13 0.75
N ASP A 186 -16.06 -19.46 0.79
CA ASP A 186 -16.72 -20.17 -0.31
C ASP A 186 -16.98 -19.26 -1.51
N GLY A 187 -17.28 -17.97 -1.25
CA GLY A 187 -17.38 -16.96 -2.30
C GLY A 187 -16.04 -16.73 -3.01
N TRP A 188 -14.93 -16.64 -2.26
CA TRP A 188 -13.57 -16.55 -2.83
C TRP A 188 -13.24 -17.73 -3.73
N ARG A 189 -13.47 -18.97 -3.27
CA ARG A 189 -13.24 -20.18 -4.05
C ARG A 189 -14.09 -20.21 -5.32
N THR A 190 -15.36 -19.84 -5.20
CA THR A 190 -16.28 -19.76 -6.34
C THR A 190 -15.82 -18.70 -7.35
N LEU A 191 -15.39 -17.53 -6.89
CA LEU A 191 -14.87 -16.47 -7.77
C LEU A 191 -13.60 -16.93 -8.48
N ARG A 192 -12.68 -17.57 -7.75
CA ARG A 192 -11.43 -18.11 -8.31
C ARG A 192 -11.66 -19.09 -9.44
N GLU A 193 -12.70 -19.93 -9.36
CA GLU A 193 -13.09 -20.85 -10.42
C GLU A 193 -13.71 -20.14 -11.65
N LYS A 194 -14.24 -18.93 -11.47
CA LYS A 194 -14.98 -18.18 -12.49
C LYS A 194 -14.15 -17.12 -13.21
N THR A 195 -13.00 -16.73 -12.68
CA THR A 195 -12.14 -15.73 -13.29
C THR A 195 -10.79 -16.29 -13.68
N LYS A 196 -10.19 -15.69 -14.73
CA LYS A 196 -8.81 -15.96 -15.16
C LYS A 196 -7.81 -14.99 -14.55
N ILE A 197 -8.30 -13.91 -13.92
CA ILE A 197 -7.43 -12.92 -13.27
C ILE A 197 -7.03 -13.46 -11.91
N PRO A 198 -5.73 -13.56 -11.60
CA PRO A 198 -5.26 -14.02 -10.29
C PRO A 198 -5.86 -13.21 -9.13
N LEU A 199 -6.38 -13.91 -8.13
CA LEU A 199 -6.93 -13.32 -6.92
C LEU A 199 -5.83 -13.18 -5.87
N VAL A 200 -5.72 -11.99 -5.29
CA VAL A 200 -4.78 -11.65 -4.20
C VAL A 200 -5.56 -11.48 -2.91
N MET A 201 -5.21 -12.23 -1.88
CA MET A 201 -5.78 -12.07 -0.53
C MET A 201 -4.81 -11.31 0.37
N HIS A 202 -5.23 -10.14 0.88
CA HIS A 202 -4.38 -9.30 1.72
C HIS A 202 -4.35 -9.79 3.18
N VAL A 203 -5.52 -10.06 3.76
CA VAL A 203 -5.61 -10.41 5.19
C VAL A 203 -6.30 -11.76 5.37
N PRO A 204 -5.53 -12.89 5.32
CA PRO A 204 -6.07 -14.21 5.59
C PRO A 204 -6.66 -14.29 7.01
N GLN A 205 -7.87 -14.80 7.14
CA GLN A 205 -8.59 -14.88 8.43
C GLN A 205 -8.31 -16.18 9.20
N LEU A 206 -7.75 -17.19 8.52
CA LEU A 206 -7.47 -18.52 9.08
C LEU A 206 -5.94 -18.77 9.19
N GLY A 207 -5.13 -17.70 9.17
CA GLY A 207 -3.67 -17.77 9.31
C GLY A 207 -2.90 -18.05 8.01
N GLY A 208 -3.53 -17.88 6.85
CA GLY A 208 -2.90 -18.00 5.52
C GLY A 208 -2.75 -19.44 5.04
N ILE A 209 -2.14 -20.32 5.80
CA ILE A 209 -1.95 -21.72 5.41
C ILE A 209 -3.28 -22.48 5.28
N GLN A 210 -4.25 -22.20 6.11
CA GLN A 210 -5.57 -22.80 5.98
C GLN A 210 -6.29 -22.35 4.70
N GLU A 211 -6.15 -21.09 4.31
CA GLU A 211 -6.67 -20.58 3.05
C GLU A 211 -5.98 -21.24 1.85
N VAL A 212 -4.65 -21.43 1.91
CA VAL A 212 -3.90 -22.19 0.88
C VAL A 212 -4.44 -23.62 0.72
N ILE A 213 -4.59 -24.34 1.83
CA ILE A 213 -5.11 -25.73 1.80
C ILE A 213 -6.51 -25.79 1.20
N ARG A 214 -7.33 -24.75 1.45
CA ARG A 214 -8.70 -24.66 0.93
C ARG A 214 -8.79 -24.12 -0.48
N GLY A 215 -7.68 -23.66 -1.07
CA GLY A 215 -7.63 -23.10 -2.43
C GLY A 215 -8.40 -21.79 -2.57
N VAL A 216 -8.26 -20.87 -1.58
CA VAL A 216 -9.05 -19.65 -1.50
C VAL A 216 -8.59 -18.60 -2.49
N ALA A 217 -7.29 -18.34 -2.60
CA ALA A 217 -6.70 -17.34 -3.49
C ALA A 217 -5.50 -17.90 -4.23
N ASP A 218 -5.00 -17.15 -5.23
CA ASP A 218 -3.83 -17.54 -6.03
C ASP A 218 -2.54 -16.97 -5.44
N ILE A 219 -2.64 -15.79 -4.85
CA ILE A 219 -1.53 -15.02 -4.30
C ILE A 219 -1.93 -14.53 -2.91
N TYR A 220 -0.97 -14.57 -1.98
CA TYR A 220 -1.17 -14.02 -0.65
C TYR A 220 -0.26 -12.82 -0.44
N MET A 221 -0.85 -11.73 0.02
CA MET A 221 -0.09 -10.55 0.41
C MET A 221 0.47 -10.76 1.83
N ILE A 222 1.73 -10.41 2.00
CA ILE A 222 2.43 -10.44 3.27
C ILE A 222 3.05 -9.08 3.53
N GLY A 223 3.32 -8.80 4.80
CA GLY A 223 3.88 -7.52 5.22
C GLY A 223 3.78 -7.38 6.74
N GLY A 224 3.97 -6.17 7.23
CA GLY A 224 3.96 -5.91 8.66
C GLY A 224 5.27 -6.31 9.32
N ARG A 225 5.22 -7.09 10.41
CA ARG A 225 6.40 -7.40 11.23
C ARG A 225 7.35 -8.36 10.49
N ILE A 226 8.66 -8.18 10.70
CA ILE A 226 9.69 -8.89 9.90
C ILE A 226 9.62 -10.40 10.10
N GLY A 227 9.49 -10.89 11.34
CA GLY A 227 9.41 -12.31 11.64
C GLY A 227 8.19 -12.97 10.99
N ASP A 228 7.01 -12.33 11.07
CA ASP A 228 5.78 -12.82 10.44
C ASP A 228 5.91 -12.83 8.92
N THR A 229 6.48 -11.78 8.31
CA THR A 229 6.70 -11.70 6.87
C THR A 229 7.62 -12.82 6.37
N LEU A 230 8.74 -13.05 7.05
CA LEU A 230 9.71 -14.10 6.68
C LEU A 230 9.13 -15.49 6.86
N THR A 231 8.51 -15.78 8.00
CA THR A 231 7.94 -17.11 8.28
C THR A 231 6.80 -17.46 7.35
N SER A 232 5.88 -16.52 7.07
CA SER A 232 4.80 -16.70 6.11
C SER A 232 5.32 -16.88 4.69
N GLY A 233 6.27 -16.04 4.26
CA GLY A 233 6.83 -16.10 2.91
C GLY A 233 7.60 -17.41 2.65
N PHE A 234 8.34 -17.93 3.62
CA PHE A 234 8.97 -19.25 3.51
C PHE A 234 7.94 -20.40 3.49
N ALA A 235 6.86 -20.30 4.28
CA ALA A 235 5.79 -21.29 4.27
C ALA A 235 5.07 -21.33 2.91
N TYR A 236 4.74 -20.16 2.34
CA TYR A 236 4.18 -20.07 0.98
C TYR A 236 5.17 -20.61 -0.07
N GLY A 237 6.47 -20.31 0.07
CA GLY A 237 7.51 -20.89 -0.79
C GLY A 237 7.52 -22.42 -0.78
N LYS A 238 7.37 -23.05 0.39
CA LYS A 238 7.26 -24.50 0.52
C LYS A 238 5.98 -25.07 -0.06
N ALA A 239 4.89 -24.33 -0.01
CA ALA A 239 3.61 -24.69 -0.62
C ALA A 239 3.56 -24.42 -2.14
N ASN A 240 4.60 -23.84 -2.73
CA ASN A 240 4.64 -23.35 -4.12
C ASN A 240 3.49 -22.35 -4.41
N ILE A 241 3.17 -21.50 -3.47
CA ILE A 241 2.16 -20.45 -3.57
C ILE A 241 2.87 -19.10 -3.72
N GLN A 242 2.46 -18.32 -4.69
CA GLN A 242 3.00 -16.97 -4.90
C GLN A 242 2.58 -16.05 -3.77
N CYS A 243 3.50 -15.21 -3.32
CA CYS A 243 3.20 -14.11 -2.43
C CYS A 243 3.75 -12.78 -2.99
N LEU A 244 3.20 -11.70 -2.51
CA LEU A 244 3.70 -10.36 -2.74
C LEU A 244 3.85 -9.64 -1.40
N ILE A 245 4.76 -8.66 -1.33
CA ILE A 245 5.02 -7.93 -0.09
C ILE A 245 4.50 -6.51 -0.25
N GLN A 246 3.62 -6.11 0.68
CA GLN A 246 3.20 -4.72 0.81
C GLN A 246 3.66 -4.17 2.16
N GLN A 247 4.50 -3.15 2.09
CA GLN A 247 5.00 -2.40 3.25
C GLN A 247 5.16 -0.96 2.83
N SER A 248 4.15 -0.14 3.11
CA SER A 248 4.14 1.25 2.70
C SER A 248 5.17 2.07 3.46
N GLY A 249 5.88 2.95 2.75
CA GLY A 249 6.88 3.81 3.34
C GLY A 249 7.82 4.43 2.30
N ASN A 250 8.87 5.05 2.81
CA ASN A 250 9.90 5.72 2.02
C ASN A 250 10.99 4.73 1.53
N THR A 251 12.12 5.26 1.08
CA THR A 251 13.25 4.46 0.56
C THR A 251 13.80 3.43 1.56
N LEU A 252 13.80 3.72 2.88
CA LEU A 252 14.23 2.73 3.88
C LEU A 252 13.30 1.50 3.91
N MET A 253 11.99 1.73 3.84
CA MET A 253 11.00 0.65 3.79
C MET A 253 11.15 -0.16 2.49
N LYS A 254 11.34 0.51 1.36
CA LYS A 254 11.62 -0.17 0.09
C LYS A 254 12.86 -1.04 0.17
N ALA A 255 13.95 -0.55 0.75
CA ALA A 255 15.17 -1.32 0.94
C ALA A 255 14.91 -2.59 1.77
N LEU A 256 14.23 -2.48 2.92
CA LEU A 256 13.84 -3.65 3.72
C LEU A 256 13.01 -4.65 2.91
N THR A 257 11.99 -4.16 2.21
CA THR A 257 11.10 -5.01 1.40
C THR A 257 11.86 -5.74 0.30
N LEU A 258 12.83 -5.07 -0.35
CA LEU A 258 13.72 -5.67 -1.34
C LEU A 258 14.58 -6.77 -0.72
N HIS A 259 15.14 -6.56 0.49
CA HIS A 259 15.89 -7.58 1.21
C HIS A 259 15.03 -8.81 1.56
N GLN A 260 13.80 -8.60 2.02
CA GLN A 260 12.87 -9.70 2.30
C GLN A 260 12.50 -10.46 1.01
N ALA A 261 12.13 -9.74 -0.05
CA ALA A 261 11.79 -10.36 -1.33
C ALA A 261 12.99 -11.10 -1.95
N ALA A 262 14.21 -10.64 -1.69
CA ALA A 262 15.43 -11.29 -2.20
C ALA A 262 15.61 -12.73 -1.70
N VAL A 263 15.11 -13.06 -0.52
CA VAL A 263 15.28 -14.39 0.11
C VAL A 263 14.03 -15.26 0.05
N LEU A 264 12.85 -14.69 -0.16
CA LEU A 264 11.59 -15.43 -0.19
C LEU A 264 11.35 -16.06 -1.57
N PRO A 265 11.28 -17.40 -1.69
CA PRO A 265 11.30 -18.09 -2.99
C PRO A 265 10.19 -17.66 -3.96
N THR A 266 8.98 -17.47 -3.45
CA THR A 266 7.78 -17.16 -4.24
C THR A 266 7.30 -15.71 -4.12
N ALA A 267 8.08 -14.80 -3.51
CA ALA A 267 7.80 -13.36 -3.51
C ALA A 267 8.21 -12.75 -4.86
N SER A 268 7.53 -13.13 -5.93
CA SER A 268 7.90 -12.87 -7.32
C SER A 268 6.85 -12.09 -8.12
N ALA A 269 5.70 -11.76 -7.53
CA ALA A 269 4.69 -10.98 -8.23
C ALA A 269 5.12 -9.51 -8.38
N HIS A 270 5.21 -8.79 -7.32
CA HIS A 270 5.75 -7.43 -7.18
C HIS A 270 5.73 -7.02 -5.71
N ILE A 271 6.41 -5.93 -5.39
CA ILE A 271 6.31 -5.28 -4.08
C ILE A 271 5.53 -3.97 -4.21
N VAL A 272 4.90 -3.53 -3.12
CA VAL A 272 4.16 -2.26 -3.03
C VAL A 272 4.70 -1.47 -1.85
N ASN A 273 5.35 -0.34 -2.10
CA ASN A 273 5.96 0.49 -1.06
C ASN A 273 5.46 1.93 -1.03
N ILE A 274 4.85 2.40 -2.14
CA ILE A 274 4.41 3.79 -2.33
C ILE A 274 5.51 4.86 -2.27
N ASP A 275 6.78 4.46 -2.30
CA ASP A 275 7.94 5.37 -2.31
C ASP A 275 7.95 6.33 -3.51
N ASP A 276 7.26 5.98 -4.59
CA ASP A 276 7.03 6.81 -5.76
C ASP A 276 6.15 8.04 -5.49
N GLN A 277 5.45 8.09 -4.34
CA GLN A 277 4.59 9.21 -3.95
C GLN A 277 5.32 10.34 -3.21
N PHE A 278 6.53 10.10 -2.74
CA PHE A 278 7.29 11.10 -2.00
C PHE A 278 8.06 12.03 -2.94
N GLU A 279 7.85 13.34 -2.85
CA GLU A 279 8.64 14.35 -3.57
C GLU A 279 10.05 14.47 -2.98
N SER A 280 10.17 14.38 -1.66
CA SER A 280 11.44 14.37 -0.93
C SER A 280 11.50 13.14 -0.03
N ASP A 281 12.69 12.57 0.11
CA ASP A 281 12.95 11.42 0.94
C ASP A 281 14.15 11.70 1.84
N ILE A 282 14.36 10.86 2.83
CA ILE A 282 15.50 10.92 3.76
C ILE A 282 16.68 10.05 3.32
N ALA A 283 16.58 9.45 2.15
CA ALA A 283 17.63 8.67 1.50
C ALA A 283 17.49 8.77 -0.01
N GLU A 284 18.56 8.46 -0.75
CA GLU A 284 18.52 8.38 -2.20
C GLU A 284 17.59 7.26 -2.67
N LYS A 285 16.67 7.59 -3.59
CA LYS A 285 15.67 6.64 -4.08
C LYS A 285 16.30 5.47 -4.82
N ILE A 286 15.89 4.26 -4.49
CA ILE A 286 16.27 3.05 -5.23
C ILE A 286 15.52 3.06 -6.58
N PRO A 287 16.24 3.03 -7.73
CA PRO A 287 15.62 3.17 -9.04
C PRO A 287 14.70 1.97 -9.38
N VAL A 288 13.78 2.22 -10.30
CA VAL A 288 13.01 1.18 -10.98
C VAL A 288 13.41 1.17 -12.45
N VAL A 289 13.87 0.03 -12.94
CA VAL A 289 14.31 -0.14 -14.34
C VAL A 289 13.56 -1.33 -14.93
N GLU A 290 12.80 -1.10 -16.00
CA GLU A 290 11.98 -2.12 -16.65
C GLU A 290 11.08 -2.92 -15.68
N GLY A 291 10.52 -2.22 -14.69
CA GLY A 291 9.63 -2.79 -13.67
C GLY A 291 10.32 -3.38 -12.45
N PHE A 292 11.65 -3.36 -12.37
CA PHE A 292 12.42 -3.99 -11.29
C PHE A 292 13.27 -2.98 -10.53
N SER A 293 13.41 -3.16 -9.22
CA SER A 293 14.40 -2.48 -8.39
C SER A 293 15.52 -3.46 -7.99
N PRO A 294 16.79 -3.04 -8.06
CA PRO A 294 17.90 -3.87 -7.57
C PRO A 294 17.83 -4.04 -6.06
N VAL A 295 18.24 -5.22 -5.58
CA VAL A 295 18.41 -5.46 -4.14
C VAL A 295 19.67 -4.74 -3.66
N PRO A 296 19.62 -3.89 -2.63
CA PRO A 296 20.82 -3.20 -2.13
C PRO A 296 21.90 -4.18 -1.63
N GLU A 297 23.17 -3.90 -1.92
CA GLU A 297 24.31 -4.75 -1.56
C GLU A 297 25.20 -4.15 -0.47
N GLY A 298 24.95 -2.90 -0.07
CA GLY A 298 25.69 -2.27 1.03
C GLY A 298 25.34 -2.88 2.40
N PRO A 299 26.18 -2.66 3.42
CA PRO A 299 25.90 -3.12 4.79
C PRO A 299 24.57 -2.58 5.33
N GLY A 300 23.87 -3.38 6.11
CA GLY A 300 22.56 -3.04 6.66
C GLY A 300 21.49 -2.99 5.56
N LEU A 301 20.70 -1.93 5.54
CA LEU A 301 19.71 -1.69 4.47
C LEU A 301 20.36 -1.33 3.14
N GLY A 302 21.66 -1.02 3.13
CA GLY A 302 22.40 -0.66 1.93
C GLY A 302 22.03 0.70 1.34
N VAL A 303 21.40 1.55 2.12
CA VAL A 303 21.06 2.95 1.81
C VAL A 303 21.52 3.84 2.97
N GLU A 304 22.00 5.04 2.62
CA GLU A 304 22.44 6.03 3.60
C GLU A 304 21.34 7.02 3.92
N VAL A 305 21.17 7.33 5.21
CA VAL A 305 20.20 8.34 5.65
C VAL A 305 20.84 9.71 5.61
N ASP A 306 20.17 10.65 4.94
CA ASP A 306 20.48 12.07 4.99
C ASP A 306 19.90 12.66 6.29
N GLU A 307 20.77 12.90 7.26
CA GLU A 307 20.41 13.45 8.57
C GLU A 307 19.88 14.88 8.48
N GLU A 308 20.32 15.68 7.50
CA GLU A 308 19.81 17.03 7.29
C GLU A 308 18.38 16.97 6.72
N ALA A 309 18.13 16.13 5.72
CA ALA A 309 16.80 15.90 5.18
C ALA A 309 15.84 15.34 6.25
N LEU A 310 16.32 14.44 7.12
CA LEU A 310 15.55 13.91 8.25
C LEU A 310 15.18 15.02 9.25
N ALA A 311 16.14 15.88 9.61
CA ALA A 311 15.88 16.99 10.52
C ALA A 311 14.90 18.01 9.91
N GLN A 312 15.03 18.31 8.63
CA GLN A 312 14.10 19.16 7.89
C GLN A 312 12.69 18.56 7.84
N ALA A 313 12.57 17.26 7.60
CA ALA A 313 11.28 16.55 7.59
C ALA A 313 10.61 16.59 8.98
N ALA A 314 11.40 16.36 10.06
CA ALA A 314 10.91 16.40 11.43
C ALA A 314 10.43 17.79 11.87
N ALA A 315 10.97 18.86 11.28
CA ALA A 315 10.60 20.24 11.58
C ALA A 315 9.35 20.73 10.80
N ARG A 316 8.87 19.95 9.81
CA ARG A 316 7.69 20.35 9.01
C ARG A 316 6.43 20.28 9.85
N ALA A 317 5.59 21.32 9.72
CA ALA A 317 4.25 21.29 10.29
C ALA A 317 3.37 20.28 9.54
N HIS A 318 2.51 19.57 10.29
CA HIS A 318 1.49 18.74 9.67
C HIS A 318 0.56 19.60 8.81
N LEU A 319 0.28 19.11 7.60
CA LEU A 319 -0.69 19.75 6.74
C LEU A 319 -2.12 19.54 7.29
N PRO A 320 -3.03 20.50 7.11
CA PRO A 320 -4.43 20.31 7.48
C PRO A 320 -4.98 19.03 6.86
N ARG A 321 -5.68 18.24 7.66
CA ARG A 321 -6.21 16.94 7.22
C ARG A 321 -7.23 17.06 6.09
N TYR A 322 -8.06 18.11 6.14
CA TYR A 322 -9.14 18.35 5.19
C TYR A 322 -9.09 19.79 4.70
N ASP A 323 -8.99 19.97 3.41
CA ASP A 323 -8.99 21.25 2.71
C ASP A 323 -10.19 21.41 1.75
N TYR A 324 -11.17 20.51 1.83
CA TYR A 324 -12.40 20.54 1.03
C TYR A 324 -13.56 19.85 1.74
N ILE A 325 -14.78 20.15 1.30
CA ILE A 325 -15.99 19.38 1.61
C ILE A 325 -16.16 18.32 0.51
N GLY A 326 -16.26 17.05 0.90
CA GLY A 326 -16.65 15.99 0.00
C GLY A 326 -18.17 15.96 -0.18
N VAL A 327 -18.64 16.03 -1.43
CA VAL A 327 -20.07 15.99 -1.76
C VAL A 327 -20.37 14.77 -2.62
N VAL A 328 -21.30 13.92 -2.18
CA VAL A 328 -21.82 12.80 -2.97
C VAL A 328 -23.20 13.19 -3.50
N HIS A 329 -23.34 13.20 -4.79
CA HIS A 329 -24.62 13.44 -5.49
C HIS A 329 -25.27 12.09 -5.79
N PHE A 330 -26.45 11.87 -5.26
CA PHE A 330 -27.29 10.69 -5.53
C PHE A 330 -28.16 10.91 -6.77
N ALA A 331 -28.44 9.84 -7.49
CA ALA A 331 -29.31 9.89 -8.68
C ALA A 331 -30.71 10.51 -8.42
N GLY A 332 -31.21 10.42 -7.17
CA GLY A 332 -32.48 11.01 -6.74
C GLY A 332 -32.40 12.51 -6.40
N GLY A 333 -31.26 13.18 -6.59
CA GLY A 333 -31.09 14.61 -6.32
C GLY A 333 -30.63 14.95 -4.90
N HIS A 334 -30.60 14.00 -3.99
CA HIS A 334 -30.05 14.19 -2.64
C HIS A 334 -28.53 14.37 -2.70
N LYS A 335 -27.98 15.04 -1.69
CA LYS A 335 -26.52 15.22 -1.52
C LYS A 335 -26.10 14.76 -0.13
N ALA A 336 -25.00 14.03 -0.05
CA ALA A 336 -24.32 13.75 1.22
C ALA A 336 -23.04 14.58 1.31
N TYR A 337 -22.77 15.10 2.50
CA TYR A 337 -21.62 15.96 2.79
C TYR A 337 -20.75 15.33 3.85
N SER A 338 -19.42 15.47 3.70
CA SER A 338 -18.43 15.11 4.72
C SER A 338 -17.19 15.99 4.64
N LEU A 339 -16.42 16.10 5.72
CA LEU A 339 -15.12 16.73 5.69
C LEU A 339 -14.10 15.84 4.99
N GLY A 340 -13.45 16.38 3.96
CA GLY A 340 -12.45 15.67 3.17
C GLY A 340 -13.04 14.52 2.36
N SER A 341 -12.29 13.43 2.26
CA SER A 341 -12.75 12.21 1.59
C SER A 341 -13.86 11.54 2.43
N PRO A 342 -15.11 11.51 1.96
CA PRO A 342 -16.14 10.80 2.70
C PRO A 342 -15.85 9.31 2.70
N ASN A 343 -16.16 8.64 3.79
CA ASN A 343 -16.28 7.20 3.78
C ASN A 343 -17.56 6.84 3.01
N ILE A 344 -17.46 6.80 1.68
CA ILE A 344 -18.61 6.55 0.81
C ILE A 344 -19.20 5.19 1.09
N ASN A 345 -18.40 4.20 1.44
CA ASN A 345 -18.88 2.86 1.77
C ASN A 345 -19.84 2.88 2.97
N SER A 346 -19.59 3.76 3.96
CA SER A 346 -20.54 3.92 5.08
C SER A 346 -21.84 4.60 4.69
N LEU A 347 -21.84 5.39 3.61
CA LEU A 347 -23.05 6.06 3.10
C LEU A 347 -23.82 5.22 2.08
N THR A 348 -23.11 4.42 1.27
CA THR A 348 -23.70 3.67 0.15
C THR A 348 -23.72 2.16 0.36
N GLY A 349 -22.95 1.65 1.32
CA GLY A 349 -22.84 0.23 1.66
C GLY A 349 -21.93 -0.60 0.74
N THR A 350 -21.48 -0.06 -0.40
CA THR A 350 -20.61 -0.74 -1.36
C THR A 350 -19.72 0.24 -2.11
N GLU A 351 -18.75 -0.28 -2.87
CA GLU A 351 -17.88 0.51 -3.75
C GLU A 351 -18.37 0.56 -5.22
N GLU A 352 -19.60 0.18 -5.50
CA GLU A 352 -20.18 0.32 -6.84
C GLU A 352 -20.87 1.69 -7.09
N GLY A 353 -20.62 2.69 -6.24
CA GLY A 353 -21.35 3.95 -6.26
C GLY A 353 -21.43 4.62 -7.64
N ARG A 354 -20.31 4.79 -8.34
CA ARG A 354 -20.30 5.38 -9.68
C ARG A 354 -21.05 4.55 -10.70
N LEU A 355 -20.93 3.22 -10.64
CA LEU A 355 -21.69 2.30 -11.49
C LEU A 355 -23.20 2.37 -11.24
N GLN A 356 -23.60 2.80 -10.05
CA GLN A 356 -24.98 3.01 -9.64
C GLN A 356 -25.47 4.46 -9.81
N GLY A 357 -24.68 5.31 -10.50
CA GLY A 357 -25.04 6.68 -10.80
C GLY A 357 -24.69 7.71 -9.72
N LEU A 358 -23.84 7.36 -8.74
CA LEU A 358 -23.31 8.35 -7.81
C LEU A 358 -22.23 9.20 -8.48
N ASN A 359 -22.20 10.51 -8.14
CA ASN A 359 -21.15 11.42 -8.53
C ASN A 359 -20.50 12.01 -7.28
N PHE A 360 -19.21 12.29 -7.33
CA PHE A 360 -18.45 12.89 -6.27
C PHE A 360 -17.89 14.25 -6.67
N GLU A 361 -18.00 15.23 -5.78
CA GLU A 361 -17.48 16.57 -5.96
C GLU A 361 -16.52 16.90 -4.82
N TYR A 362 -15.38 17.52 -5.16
CA TYR A 362 -14.45 18.13 -4.22
C TYR A 362 -14.76 19.62 -4.15
N TRP A 363 -15.47 20.03 -3.12
CA TRP A 363 -15.85 21.43 -2.95
C TRP A 363 -14.84 22.12 -2.05
N THR A 364 -13.96 22.88 -2.68
CA THR A 364 -12.99 23.75 -1.98
C THR A 364 -13.65 25.03 -1.55
N ASP A 365 -13.08 25.71 -0.55
CA ASP A 365 -13.58 27.00 -0.08
C ASP A 365 -13.60 28.02 -1.23
N ASP A 366 -14.80 28.37 -1.65
CA ASP A 366 -15.09 29.32 -2.73
C ASP A 366 -15.50 30.70 -2.16
N GLY A 367 -15.43 30.88 -0.83
CA GLY A 367 -15.86 32.09 -0.13
C GLY A 367 -17.39 32.25 -0.04
N SER A 368 -18.18 31.25 -0.45
CA SER A 368 -19.63 31.34 -0.42
C SER A 368 -20.19 31.16 1.00
N ALA A 369 -21.33 31.81 1.25
CA ALA A 369 -22.08 31.61 2.50
C ALA A 369 -22.58 30.16 2.63
N GLU A 370 -22.82 29.50 1.51
CA GLU A 370 -23.24 28.09 1.47
C GLU A 370 -22.13 27.17 1.91
N TYR A 371 -20.90 27.35 1.39
CA TYR A 371 -19.74 26.60 1.85
C TYR A 371 -19.55 26.75 3.36
N ALA A 372 -19.59 27.99 3.86
CA ALA A 372 -19.43 28.28 5.29
C ALA A 372 -20.55 27.62 6.14
N ARG A 373 -21.80 27.61 5.66
CA ARG A 373 -22.93 26.96 6.31
C ARG A 373 -22.72 25.45 6.43
N ILE A 374 -22.38 24.81 5.31
CA ILE A 374 -22.17 23.36 5.26
C ILE A 374 -20.93 22.98 6.10
N LEU A 375 -19.83 23.72 6.00
CA LEU A 375 -18.62 23.49 6.80
C LEU A 375 -18.91 23.53 8.30
N LYS A 376 -19.62 24.56 8.74
CA LYS A 376 -20.01 24.71 10.15
C LYS A 376 -20.85 23.51 10.61
N ARG A 377 -21.86 23.13 9.84
CA ARG A 377 -22.72 22.00 10.17
C ARG A 377 -21.93 20.68 10.23
N LEU A 378 -20.99 20.47 9.32
CA LEU A 378 -20.11 19.27 9.34
C LEU A 378 -19.20 19.24 10.56
N GLN A 379 -18.78 20.41 11.06
CA GLN A 379 -17.96 20.49 12.28
C GLN A 379 -18.76 20.22 13.55
N GLU A 380 -20.05 20.59 13.55
CA GLU A 380 -20.94 20.44 14.72
C GLU A 380 -21.66 19.08 14.76
N GLU A 381 -22.12 18.57 13.62
CA GLU A 381 -22.98 17.40 13.52
C GLU A 381 -22.30 16.17 12.89
N GLY A 382 -21.16 16.34 12.21
CA GLY A 382 -20.53 15.30 11.40
C GLY A 382 -21.19 15.16 10.01
N PRO A 383 -20.91 14.08 9.26
CA PRO A 383 -21.49 13.82 7.93
C PRO A 383 -23.02 13.75 7.95
N PHE A 384 -23.65 14.34 6.93
CA PHE A 384 -25.14 14.37 6.83
C PHE A 384 -25.60 14.29 5.36
N ILE A 385 -26.91 14.01 5.19
CA ILE A 385 -27.58 14.00 3.87
C ILE A 385 -28.61 15.13 3.83
N GLU A 386 -28.65 15.85 2.72
CA GLU A 386 -29.66 16.89 2.40
C GLU A 386 -30.44 16.51 1.13
N SER A 387 -31.71 16.91 1.10
CA SER A 387 -32.64 16.67 -0.03
C SER A 387 -32.54 17.80 -1.04
#